data_afc516362c40fa782797bc1d441d0305
#
_entry.id   afc516362c40fa782797bc1d441d0305
#
_cell.length_a   1.000
_cell.length_b   1.000
_cell.length_c   1.000
_cell.angle_alpha   90.00
_cell.angle_beta   90.00
_cell.angle_gamma   90.00
#
_symmetry.space_group_name_H-M   'P 1'
#
loop_
_entity.id
_entity.type
_entity.pdbx_description
1 polymer ?
#
loop_
_entity_poly.entity_id
_entity_poly.type
_entity_poly.pdbx_seq_one_letter_code
_entity_poly.pdbx_strand_id
1 'polypeptide(L)'
;AGFNHTHPTLDEMREKVKDPWAYQYEHLDGLKCTMIALNGMVGDFNFAARIEGQEAPLSTQMYLPMPPAQTTLANFFSPLVNNVEQMFLSGKPSYPVERTLLTTGLTAAGVESLYQDQKRLETPHLDVAYAPNPESTYWRS
;
A
#
# COMPACT_ATOMS: atom_id res chain seq x y z
N ALA A 1 14.53 7.02 0.59
CA ALA A 1 13.88 8.25 1.08
C ALA A 1 13.28 8.07 2.47
N GLY A 2 12.66 6.94 2.76
CA GLY A 2 12.00 6.70 4.05
C GLY A 2 12.90 6.66 5.28
N PHE A 3 14.19 6.57 5.10
CA PHE A 3 15.15 6.66 6.20
C PHE A 3 15.58 8.09 6.52
N ASN A 4 15.12 9.07 5.77
CA ASN A 4 15.40 10.46 6.07
C ASN A 4 14.42 10.96 7.13
N HIS A 5 14.88 11.04 8.35
CA HIS A 5 14.10 11.51 9.51
C HIS A 5 13.95 13.03 9.58
N THR A 6 14.31 13.75 8.54
CA THR A 6 14.06 15.18 8.46
C THR A 6 12.58 15.43 8.15
N HIS A 7 11.94 16.27 8.96
CA HIS A 7 10.59 16.72 8.71
C HIS A 7 10.65 18.00 7.83
N PRO A 8 10.38 17.91 6.53
CA PRO A 8 10.41 19.08 5.69
C PRO A 8 9.31 20.07 6.08
N THR A 9 9.59 21.34 5.91
CA THR A 9 8.58 22.39 6.02
C THR A 9 7.55 22.30 4.90
N LEU A 10 6.40 22.95 5.08
CA LEU A 10 5.37 22.97 4.02
C LEU A 10 5.88 23.60 2.72
N ASP A 11 6.76 24.59 2.81
CA ASP A 11 7.31 25.26 1.63
C ASP A 11 8.31 24.35 0.89
N GLU A 12 9.15 23.63 1.62
CA GLU A 12 10.01 22.59 1.03
C GLU A 12 9.20 21.46 0.40
N MET A 13 8.06 21.08 0.98
CA MET A 13 7.15 20.10 0.40
C MET A 13 6.58 20.62 -0.94
N ARG A 14 6.08 21.87 -0.96
CA ARG A 14 5.53 22.47 -2.17
C ARG A 14 6.55 22.60 -3.30
N GLU A 15 7.80 22.88 -2.95
CA GLU A 15 8.88 22.97 -3.93
C GLU A 15 9.25 21.58 -4.51
N LYS A 16 9.29 20.55 -3.68
CA LYS A 16 9.74 19.21 -4.07
C LYS A 16 8.67 18.35 -4.71
N VAL A 17 7.42 18.49 -4.26
CA VAL A 17 6.32 17.64 -4.74
C VAL A 17 5.80 18.16 -6.07
N LYS A 18 5.88 17.30 -7.07
CA LYS A 18 5.35 17.57 -8.42
C LYS A 18 4.13 16.70 -8.66
N ASP A 19 3.07 17.31 -9.17
CA ASP A 19 1.83 16.62 -9.53
C ASP A 19 1.29 15.71 -8.44
N PRO A 20 1.03 16.24 -7.22
CA PRO A 20 0.46 15.44 -6.15
C PRO A 20 -0.96 15.02 -6.52
N TRP A 21 -1.31 13.79 -6.16
CA TRP A 21 -2.67 13.33 -6.30
C TRP A 21 -3.11 12.55 -5.07
N ALA A 22 -4.41 12.51 -4.84
CA ALA A 22 -5.03 11.73 -3.79
C ALA A 22 -6.14 10.85 -4.36
N TYR A 23 -6.19 9.61 -3.90
CA TYR A 23 -7.27 8.69 -4.15
C TYR A 23 -8.00 8.39 -2.85
N GLN A 24 -9.30 8.67 -2.81
CA GLN A 24 -10.14 8.48 -1.64
C GLN A 24 -11.15 7.38 -1.90
N TYR A 25 -11.30 6.47 -0.95
CA TYR A 25 -12.31 5.44 -0.98
C TYR A 25 -12.83 5.15 0.43
N GLU A 26 -14.00 4.56 0.49
CA GLU A 26 -14.67 4.22 1.72
C GLU A 26 -15.05 2.73 1.68
N HIS A 27 -14.69 2.00 2.71
CA HIS A 27 -15.09 0.62 2.88
C HIS A 27 -16.56 0.53 3.31
N LEU A 28 -17.16 -0.65 3.14
CA LEU A 28 -18.57 -0.89 3.50
C LEU A 28 -18.86 -0.73 4.99
N ASP A 29 -17.85 -0.90 5.84
CA ASP A 29 -17.95 -0.66 7.28
C ASP A 29 -17.76 0.83 7.68
N GLY A 30 -17.60 1.72 6.69
CA GLY A 30 -17.44 3.15 6.91
C GLY A 30 -15.99 3.61 7.11
N LEU A 31 -15.00 2.71 7.03
CA LEU A 31 -13.59 3.11 7.11
C LEU A 31 -13.21 3.95 5.88
N LYS A 32 -12.80 5.18 6.13
CA LYS A 32 -12.34 6.11 5.09
C LYS A 32 -10.85 6.02 4.90
N CYS A 33 -10.43 5.79 3.67
CA CYS A 33 -9.04 5.67 3.28
C CYS A 33 -8.65 6.75 2.28
N THR A 34 -7.42 7.23 2.41
CA THR A 34 -6.83 8.16 1.46
C THR A 34 -5.42 7.68 1.10
N MET A 35 -5.20 7.42 -0.16
CA MET A 35 -3.86 7.19 -0.70
C MET A 35 -3.37 8.50 -1.31
N ILE A 36 -2.14 8.88 -1.00
CA ILE A 36 -1.53 10.13 -1.46
C ILE A 36 -0.22 9.81 -2.16
N ALA A 37 -0.03 10.31 -3.36
CA ALA A 37 1.25 10.28 -4.05
C ALA A 37 1.93 11.65 -3.95
N LEU A 38 3.15 11.65 -3.43
CA LEU A 38 3.97 12.84 -3.24
C LEU A 38 5.25 12.70 -4.09
N ASN A 39 5.05 12.73 -5.39
CA ASN A 39 6.13 12.55 -6.37
C ASN A 39 7.25 13.60 -6.17
N GLY A 40 8.48 13.14 -6.15
CA GLY A 40 9.67 13.97 -5.90
C GLY A 40 10.05 14.10 -4.43
N MET A 41 9.18 13.71 -3.49
CA MET A 41 9.46 13.76 -2.05
C MET A 41 9.47 12.38 -1.40
N VAL A 42 8.49 11.52 -1.70
CA VAL A 42 8.34 10.20 -1.10
C VAL A 42 8.58 9.12 -2.16
N GLY A 43 9.58 8.29 -1.94
CA GLY A 43 9.93 7.16 -2.81
C GLY A 43 9.60 5.79 -2.22
N ASP A 44 8.85 5.77 -1.11
CA ASP A 44 8.50 4.57 -0.35
C ASP A 44 6.99 4.42 -0.20
N PHE A 45 6.60 3.29 0.38
CA PHE A 45 5.23 3.04 0.80
C PHE A 45 5.14 3.19 2.31
N ASN A 46 4.32 4.12 2.75
CA ASN A 46 4.07 4.39 4.15
C ASN A 46 2.58 4.25 4.43
N PHE A 47 2.26 3.75 5.61
CA PHE A 47 0.89 3.60 6.08
C PHE A 47 0.74 4.29 7.43
N ALA A 48 -0.38 4.95 7.64
CA ALA A 48 -0.79 5.45 8.95
C ALA A 48 -2.30 5.29 9.12
N ALA A 49 -2.71 4.88 10.30
CA ALA A 49 -4.12 4.77 10.69
C ALA A 49 -4.34 5.40 12.05
N ARG A 50 -5.46 6.10 12.20
CA ARG A 50 -5.94 6.58 13.49
C ARG A 50 -6.90 5.53 14.06
N ILE A 51 -6.57 5.04 15.25
CA ILE A 51 -7.37 4.05 15.97
C ILE A 51 -8.09 4.77 17.09
N GLU A 52 -9.39 4.57 17.21
CA GLU A 52 -10.19 5.14 18.29
C GLU A 52 -9.64 4.70 19.66
N GLY A 53 -9.53 5.65 20.59
CA GLY A 53 -8.98 5.41 21.92
C GLY A 53 -7.45 5.38 21.97
N GLN A 54 -6.75 5.55 20.86
CA GLN A 54 -5.28 5.70 20.84
C GLN A 54 -4.87 7.14 20.57
N GLU A 55 -3.94 7.66 21.37
CA GLU A 55 -3.47 9.03 21.24
C GLU A 55 -2.54 9.19 20.02
N ALA A 56 -1.67 8.22 19.78
CA ALA A 56 -0.77 8.21 18.65
C ALA A 56 -1.33 7.36 17.49
N PRO A 57 -1.14 7.78 16.22
CA PRO A 57 -1.52 6.96 15.09
C PRO A 57 -0.64 5.70 14.98
N LEU A 58 -1.24 4.59 14.60
CA LEU A 58 -0.50 3.43 14.13
C LEU A 58 0.16 3.78 12.80
N SER A 59 1.46 3.57 12.67
CA SER A 59 2.17 3.81 11.42
C SER A 59 3.18 2.72 11.13
N THR A 60 3.38 2.47 9.84
CA THR A 60 4.39 1.53 9.36
C THR A 60 4.95 2.00 8.03
N GLN A 61 6.14 1.55 7.72
CA GLN A 61 6.82 1.79 6.46
C GLN A 61 7.21 0.46 5.85
N MET A 62 6.95 0.31 4.55
CA MET A 62 7.45 -0.83 3.80
C MET A 62 8.89 -0.56 3.38
N TYR A 63 9.80 -1.42 3.84
CA TYR A 63 11.18 -1.40 3.39
C TYR A 63 11.34 -2.21 2.11
N LEU A 64 11.68 -1.52 1.03
CA LEU A 64 12.00 -2.13 -0.26
C LEU A 64 13.44 -1.79 -0.62
N PRO A 65 14.41 -2.72 -0.41
CA PRO A 65 15.81 -2.49 -0.76
C PRO A 65 16.00 -2.58 -2.28
N MET A 66 15.61 -1.53 -3.00
CA MET A 66 15.65 -1.47 -4.46
C MET A 66 17.06 -1.21 -4.99
N PRO A 67 17.52 -1.95 -6.02
CA PRO A 67 18.78 -1.61 -6.70
C PRO A 67 18.64 -0.29 -7.49
N PRO A 68 19.74 0.46 -7.68
CA PRO A 68 21.06 0.24 -7.11
C PRO A 68 21.26 0.92 -5.76
N ALA A 69 20.28 1.69 -5.27
CA ALA A 69 20.47 2.62 -4.16
C ALA A 69 20.66 1.91 -2.80
N GLN A 70 19.91 0.83 -2.54
CA GLN A 70 19.93 0.11 -1.27
C GLN A 70 20.59 -1.27 -1.37
N THR A 71 20.66 -1.85 -2.56
CA THR A 71 21.27 -3.16 -2.80
C THR A 71 21.71 -3.29 -4.26
N THR A 72 22.68 -4.15 -4.51
CA THR A 72 23.07 -4.58 -5.86
C THR A 72 22.38 -5.88 -6.28
N LEU A 73 21.62 -6.49 -5.35
CA LEU A 73 20.96 -7.77 -5.54
C LEU A 73 19.45 -7.56 -5.68
N ALA A 74 18.81 -8.45 -6.43
CA ALA A 74 17.35 -8.45 -6.61
C ALA A 74 16.62 -9.18 -5.44
N ASN A 75 17.19 -9.17 -4.25
CA ASN A 75 16.66 -9.90 -3.08
C ASN A 75 15.32 -9.32 -2.54
N PHE A 76 14.92 -8.14 -2.99
CA PHE A 76 13.58 -7.61 -2.69
C PHE A 76 12.45 -8.44 -3.30
N PHE A 77 12.73 -9.29 -4.29
CA PHE A 77 11.79 -10.29 -4.81
C PHE A 77 11.81 -11.61 -4.02
N SER A 78 12.81 -11.84 -3.18
CA SER A 78 12.96 -13.11 -2.46
C SER A 78 11.73 -13.48 -1.61
N PRO A 79 11.05 -12.55 -0.89
CA PRO A 79 9.82 -12.86 -0.18
C PRO A 79 8.69 -13.34 -1.09
N LEU A 80 8.55 -12.72 -2.27
CA LEU A 80 7.57 -13.12 -3.26
C LEU A 80 7.84 -14.53 -3.79
N VAL A 81 9.10 -14.78 -4.20
CA VAL A 81 9.52 -16.09 -4.73
C VAL A 81 9.34 -17.18 -3.68
N ASN A 82 9.75 -16.93 -2.43
CA ASN A 82 9.53 -17.87 -1.33
C ASN A 82 8.03 -18.19 -1.14
N ASN A 83 7.16 -17.22 -1.13
CA ASN A 83 5.71 -17.46 -1.01
C ASN A 83 5.14 -18.23 -2.20
N VAL A 84 5.61 -17.98 -3.42
CA VAL A 84 5.23 -18.75 -4.61
C VAL A 84 5.68 -20.21 -4.48
N GLU A 85 6.93 -20.44 -4.08
CA GLU A 85 7.46 -21.79 -3.84
C GLU A 85 6.64 -22.54 -2.79
N GLN A 86 6.38 -21.92 -1.63
CA GLN A 86 5.57 -22.50 -0.58
C GLN A 86 4.15 -22.82 -1.03
N MET A 87 3.55 -21.99 -1.86
CA MET A 87 2.24 -22.24 -2.45
C MET A 87 2.26 -23.50 -3.32
N PHE A 88 3.27 -23.68 -4.16
CA PHE A 88 3.40 -24.87 -5.00
C PHE A 88 3.66 -26.15 -4.15
N LEU A 89 4.51 -26.06 -3.14
CA LEU A 89 4.83 -27.20 -2.28
C LEU A 89 3.65 -27.63 -1.39
N SER A 90 2.89 -26.68 -0.89
CA SER A 90 1.78 -26.95 0.03
C SER A 90 0.42 -27.14 -0.66
N GLY A 91 0.30 -26.72 -1.91
CA GLY A 91 -0.99 -26.63 -2.61
C GLY A 91 -1.95 -25.58 -2.03
N LYS A 92 -1.44 -24.66 -1.19
CA LYS A 92 -2.26 -23.63 -0.53
C LYS A 92 -1.69 -22.24 -0.80
N PRO A 93 -2.53 -21.27 -1.19
CA PRO A 93 -2.08 -19.90 -1.36
C PRO A 93 -1.70 -19.29 0.01
N SER A 94 -0.75 -18.37 0.01
CA SER A 94 -0.31 -17.65 1.21
C SER A 94 -1.32 -16.61 1.71
N TYR A 95 -2.30 -16.26 0.89
CA TYR A 95 -3.43 -15.37 1.23
C TYR A 95 -4.64 -15.70 0.33
N PRO A 96 -5.88 -15.37 0.76
CA PRO A 96 -7.06 -15.62 -0.04
C PRO A 96 -7.13 -14.74 -1.29
N VAL A 97 -7.74 -15.25 -2.36
CA VAL A 97 -7.85 -14.54 -3.65
C VAL A 97 -8.67 -13.26 -3.55
N GLU A 98 -9.57 -13.18 -2.60
CA GLU A 98 -10.39 -11.99 -2.28
C GLU A 98 -9.52 -10.75 -2.00
N ARG A 99 -8.36 -10.94 -1.39
CA ARG A 99 -7.38 -9.86 -1.22
C ARG A 99 -6.96 -9.28 -2.56
N THR A 100 -6.64 -10.12 -3.53
CA THR A 100 -6.23 -9.68 -4.86
C THR A 100 -7.39 -9.02 -5.61
N LEU A 101 -8.59 -9.57 -5.51
CA LEU A 101 -9.79 -8.98 -6.10
C LEU A 101 -10.01 -7.56 -5.56
N LEU A 102 -9.99 -7.39 -4.23
CA LEU A 102 -10.21 -6.09 -3.61
C LEU A 102 -9.12 -5.08 -4.00
N THR A 103 -7.84 -5.42 -3.87
CA THR A 103 -6.75 -4.49 -4.15
C THR A 103 -6.65 -4.11 -5.62
N THR A 104 -6.84 -5.07 -6.53
CA THR A 104 -6.87 -4.82 -7.98
C THR A 104 -8.10 -3.99 -8.37
N GLY A 105 -9.25 -4.34 -7.81
CA GLY A 105 -10.50 -3.63 -8.07
C GLY A 105 -10.47 -2.19 -7.59
N LEU A 106 -9.89 -1.92 -6.41
CA LEU A 106 -9.68 -0.55 -5.92
C LEU A 106 -8.79 0.25 -6.88
N THR A 107 -7.71 -0.36 -7.38
CA THR A 107 -6.84 0.29 -8.36
C THR A 107 -7.58 0.60 -9.66
N ALA A 108 -8.34 -0.36 -10.18
CA ALA A 108 -9.13 -0.20 -11.41
C ALA A 108 -10.20 0.89 -11.22
N ALA A 109 -10.91 0.91 -10.09
CA ALA A 109 -11.89 1.94 -9.79
C ALA A 109 -11.28 3.34 -9.67
N GLY A 110 -10.07 3.44 -9.11
CA GLY A 110 -9.34 4.72 -9.05
C GLY A 110 -8.98 5.26 -10.43
N VAL A 111 -8.50 4.40 -11.33
CA VAL A 111 -8.19 4.75 -12.71
C VAL A 111 -9.46 5.14 -13.48
N GLU A 112 -10.53 4.38 -13.32
CA GLU A 112 -11.81 4.68 -13.95
C GLU A 112 -12.42 5.98 -13.45
N SER A 113 -12.36 6.25 -12.14
CA SER A 113 -12.78 7.53 -11.56
C SER A 113 -12.01 8.71 -12.17
N LEU A 114 -10.70 8.57 -12.31
CA LEU A 114 -9.85 9.59 -12.94
C LEU A 114 -10.24 9.82 -14.41
N TYR A 115 -10.48 8.74 -15.16
CA TYR A 115 -10.92 8.81 -16.55
C TYR A 115 -12.30 9.50 -16.70
N GLN A 116 -13.18 9.37 -15.72
CA GLN A 116 -14.48 10.03 -15.65
C GLN A 116 -14.47 11.36 -14.89
N ASP A 117 -13.40 12.15 -15.01
CA ASP A 117 -13.26 13.45 -14.37
C ASP A 117 -13.43 13.42 -12.84
N GLN A 118 -12.82 12.43 -12.18
CA GLN A 118 -12.83 12.24 -10.73
C GLN A 118 -14.24 11.93 -10.16
N LYS A 119 -15.07 11.30 -10.95
CA LYS A 119 -16.42 10.90 -10.54
C LYS A 119 -16.34 9.86 -9.44
N ARG A 120 -17.18 10.01 -8.40
CA ARG A 120 -17.40 8.95 -7.42
C ARG A 120 -18.07 7.75 -8.09
N LEU A 121 -17.48 6.58 -7.92
CA LEU A 121 -17.96 5.31 -8.46
C LEU A 121 -18.45 4.41 -7.34
N GLU A 122 -19.59 3.77 -7.58
CA GLU A 122 -20.06 2.64 -6.76
C GLU A 122 -19.43 1.35 -7.26
N THR A 123 -18.94 0.53 -6.35
CA THR A 123 -18.20 -0.69 -6.67
C THR A 123 -18.79 -1.94 -6.01
N PRO A 124 -20.07 -2.28 -6.28
CA PRO A 124 -20.74 -3.41 -5.62
C PRO A 124 -20.05 -4.77 -5.89
N HIS A 125 -19.29 -4.89 -6.95
CA HIS A 125 -18.48 -6.07 -7.27
C HIS A 125 -17.27 -6.26 -6.34
N LEU A 126 -16.94 -5.27 -5.52
CA LEU A 126 -15.87 -5.32 -4.51
C LEU A 126 -16.42 -5.58 -3.10
N ASP A 127 -17.68 -6.00 -2.97
CA ASP A 127 -18.24 -6.47 -1.71
C ASP A 127 -17.66 -7.85 -1.37
N VAL A 128 -16.40 -7.83 -0.94
CA VAL A 128 -15.65 -9.02 -0.53
C VAL A 128 -14.97 -8.78 0.80
N ALA A 129 -14.90 -9.81 1.63
CA ALA A 129 -14.20 -9.79 2.89
C ALA A 129 -13.19 -10.93 2.96
N TYR A 130 -12.06 -10.70 3.60
CA TYR A 130 -11.07 -11.73 3.88
C TYR A 130 -10.38 -11.48 5.22
N ALA A 131 -9.88 -12.54 5.84
CA ALA A 131 -9.03 -12.44 7.00
C ALA A 131 -7.56 -12.28 6.56
N PRO A 132 -6.87 -11.22 7.00
CA PRO A 132 -5.43 -11.09 6.73
C PRO A 132 -4.65 -12.16 7.48
N ASN A 133 -3.48 -12.50 6.96
CA ASN A 133 -2.56 -13.35 7.72
C ASN A 133 -2.16 -12.62 9.01
N PRO A 134 -2.20 -13.30 10.16
CA PRO A 134 -1.88 -12.68 11.44
C PRO A 134 -0.40 -12.30 11.56
N GLU A 135 0.46 -12.92 10.76
CA GLU A 135 1.90 -12.73 10.82
C GLU A 135 2.54 -12.68 9.44
N SER A 136 3.57 -11.85 9.30
CA SER A 136 4.54 -11.97 8.21
C SER A 136 5.56 -13.06 8.56
N THR A 137 5.61 -14.13 7.80
CA THR A 137 6.44 -15.29 8.10
C THR A 137 7.86 -15.20 7.56
N TYR A 138 8.09 -14.42 6.52
CA TYR A 138 9.38 -14.37 5.82
C TYR A 138 10.54 -13.86 6.68
N TRP A 139 10.30 -12.86 7.54
CA TRP A 139 11.35 -12.21 8.34
C TRP A 139 11.75 -12.96 9.62
N ARG A 140 11.11 -14.08 9.89
CA ARG A 140 11.29 -14.85 11.12
C ARG A 140 11.97 -16.21 10.90
N SER A 141 12.38 -16.51 9.67
CA SER A 141 13.09 -17.72 9.30
C SER A 141 14.59 -17.53 9.32
#